data_493d9338cefb50baccdc15548e8f0176
#
_entry.id   493d9338cefb50baccdc15548e8f0176
#
_cell.length_a   1.000
_cell.length_b   1.000
_cell.length_c   1.000
_cell.angle_alpha   90.00
_cell.angle_beta   90.00
_cell.angle_gamma   90.00
#
_symmetry.space_group_name_H-M   'P 1'
#
loop_
_entity.id
_entity.type
_entity.pdbx_description
1 polymer ?
#
loop_
_entity_poly.entity_id
_entity_poly.type
_entity_poly.pdbx_seq_one_letter_code
_entity_poly.pdbx_strand_id
1 'polypeptide(L)'
;MRKLASIQRIWNIEPIEGADRIELAHVLGWQCVVNKGQFQPMDIGVYFEIDSFLPIRPEFEFMRTSSYKKTDIMGEGFRLRTMRFRGQISQGLLLPLSQFPEIPANAEIGTDVTELLGVRKWEIEERATTGGPVIGNLPYDIPHTDETRVQEEPELIQAFAGLEYYISTKMDGSSHSIGIDENGFHVTGHNYEYKDDGNSSFYELVKARGYREKMEAFAQENGLTALTIQGELCAPGIQRNRLRLSKPEWYVFTVRENGKRVGLNRMLEVCAALGMEHVPIEEVGVDLPSKYPTVEALLERADGDYPNGGKKEGIVVRPTEPVFCPLISASLSMKIVSNKYLLKNE
;
A
#
# COMPACT_ATOMS: atom_id res chain seq x y z
N MET A 1 -10.79 6.47 -2.77
CA MET A 1 -9.57 6.69 -3.61
C MET A 1 -8.54 7.39 -2.74
N ARG A 2 -7.24 7.06 -2.84
CA ARG A 2 -6.19 7.70 -2.04
C ARG A 2 -6.09 9.19 -2.38
N LYS A 3 -6.03 10.05 -1.36
CA LYS A 3 -5.86 11.50 -1.52
C LYS A 3 -4.36 11.78 -1.74
N LEU A 4 -3.96 12.00 -2.99
CA LEU A 4 -2.57 12.27 -3.34
C LEU A 4 -2.16 13.72 -3.09
N ALA A 5 -3.12 14.64 -3.06
CA ALA A 5 -2.96 16.02 -2.65
C ALA A 5 -4.13 16.43 -1.77
N SER A 6 -3.86 16.99 -0.61
CA SER A 6 -4.89 17.40 0.34
C SER A 6 -4.48 18.62 1.15
N ILE A 7 -5.48 19.34 1.66
CA ILE A 7 -5.27 20.46 2.58
C ILE A 7 -5.00 19.89 3.97
N GLN A 8 -3.85 20.19 4.54
CA GLN A 8 -3.45 19.63 5.82
C GLN A 8 -2.92 20.70 6.78
N ARG A 9 -3.04 20.39 8.08
CA ARG A 9 -2.47 21.18 9.15
C ARG A 9 -1.07 20.69 9.48
N ILE A 10 -0.15 21.63 9.64
CA ILE A 10 1.20 21.36 10.14
C ILE A 10 1.15 21.39 11.67
N TRP A 11 1.27 20.23 12.31
CA TRP A 11 1.11 20.14 13.76
C TRP A 11 2.41 20.37 14.52
N ASN A 12 3.58 20.21 13.88
CA ASN A 12 4.88 20.47 14.47
C ASN A 12 5.90 20.90 13.42
N ILE A 13 6.90 21.70 13.84
CA ILE A 13 8.08 22.08 13.06
C ILE A 13 9.30 21.95 13.95
N GLU A 14 10.32 21.26 13.46
CA GLU A 14 11.55 21.00 14.17
C GLU A 14 12.78 21.50 13.39
N PRO A 15 13.78 22.07 14.07
CA PRO A 15 15.04 22.41 13.43
C PRO A 15 15.80 21.15 13.02
N ILE A 16 16.48 21.21 11.87
CA ILE A 16 17.40 20.15 11.44
C ILE A 16 18.81 20.55 11.86
N GLU A 17 19.49 19.69 12.61
CA GLU A 17 20.84 19.93 13.08
C GLU A 17 21.79 20.22 11.90
N GLY A 18 22.54 21.31 12.01
CA GLY A 18 23.48 21.75 10.98
C GLY A 18 22.83 22.28 9.69
N ALA A 19 21.52 22.59 9.71
CA ALA A 19 20.82 23.17 8.56
C ALA A 19 20.33 24.59 8.84
N ASP A 20 20.83 25.57 8.08
CA ASP A 20 20.46 27.00 8.23
C ASP A 20 19.24 27.40 7.39
N ARG A 21 18.89 26.61 6.36
CA ARG A 21 17.89 26.97 5.34
C ARG A 21 16.66 26.09 5.31
N ILE A 22 16.68 24.98 6.04
CA ILE A 22 15.60 23.98 6.01
C ILE A 22 15.24 23.53 7.42
N GLU A 23 14.01 23.12 7.60
CA GLU A 23 13.46 22.57 8.83
C GLU A 23 12.50 21.40 8.50
N LEU A 24 12.11 20.65 9.50
CA LEU A 24 11.26 19.46 9.37
C LEU A 24 9.85 19.79 9.82
N ALA A 25 8.90 19.73 8.90
CA ALA A 25 7.46 19.88 9.19
C ALA A 25 6.79 18.50 9.32
N HIS A 26 5.84 18.41 10.25
CA HIS A 26 5.05 17.21 10.50
C HIS A 26 3.59 17.44 10.07
N VAL A 27 3.10 16.55 9.22
CA VAL A 27 1.76 16.59 8.62
C VAL A 27 1.17 15.17 8.65
N LEU A 28 0.01 14.99 9.30
CA LEU A 28 -0.52 13.65 9.60
C LEU A 28 0.57 12.80 10.31
N GLY A 29 0.83 11.60 9.84
CA GLY A 29 1.95 10.77 10.29
C GLY A 29 3.22 10.91 9.44
N TRP A 30 3.29 11.93 8.56
CA TRP A 30 4.41 12.18 7.67
C TRP A 30 5.34 13.27 8.18
N GLN A 31 6.60 13.18 7.78
CA GLN A 31 7.57 14.26 7.94
C GLN A 31 8.05 14.77 6.58
N CYS A 32 8.13 16.07 6.43
CA CYS A 32 8.48 16.75 5.17
C CYS A 32 9.48 17.87 5.44
N VAL A 33 10.58 17.91 4.68
CA VAL A 33 11.53 19.00 4.74
C VAL A 33 11.00 20.21 3.99
N VAL A 34 10.97 21.35 4.65
CA VAL A 34 10.51 22.66 4.12
C VAL A 34 11.58 23.72 4.27
N ASN A 35 11.41 24.86 3.58
CA ASN A 35 12.30 26.00 3.79
C ASN A 35 12.10 26.58 5.20
N LYS A 36 13.19 26.99 5.85
CA LYS A 36 13.15 27.59 7.17
C LYS A 36 12.29 28.85 7.21
N GLY A 37 11.35 28.90 8.15
CA GLY A 37 10.41 30.00 8.31
C GLY A 37 9.30 30.06 7.26
N GLN A 38 9.16 29.04 6.43
CA GLN A 38 8.07 28.94 5.44
C GLN A 38 6.71 28.70 6.09
N PHE A 39 6.70 27.98 7.20
CA PHE A 39 5.53 27.65 7.97
C PHE A 39 5.75 27.86 9.47
N GLN A 40 4.64 27.96 10.19
CA GLN A 40 4.58 27.90 11.65
C GLN A 40 3.74 26.68 12.07
N PRO A 41 3.94 26.15 13.31
CA PRO A 41 3.01 25.18 13.85
C PRO A 41 1.57 25.67 13.78
N MET A 42 0.64 24.80 13.39
CA MET A 42 -0.79 25.05 13.15
C MET A 42 -1.12 25.76 11.85
N ASP A 43 -0.16 26.15 11.03
CA ASP A 43 -0.42 26.62 9.67
C ASP A 43 -1.08 25.51 8.81
N ILE A 44 -1.72 25.96 7.73
CA ILE A 44 -2.39 25.09 6.76
C ILE A 44 -1.64 25.18 5.44
N GLY A 45 -1.37 24.03 4.84
CA GLY A 45 -0.74 23.93 3.54
C GLY A 45 -1.36 22.85 2.66
N VAL A 46 -0.95 22.82 1.42
CA VAL A 46 -1.25 21.71 0.50
C VAL A 46 -0.16 20.68 0.63
N TYR A 47 -0.52 19.49 1.10
CA TYR A 47 0.38 18.36 1.22
C TYR A 47 0.18 17.39 0.05
N PHE A 48 1.27 17.08 -0.64
CA PHE A 48 1.33 16.11 -1.73
C PHE A 48 2.07 14.88 -1.24
N GLU A 49 1.42 13.73 -1.30
CA GLU A 49 1.99 12.48 -0.81
C GLU A 49 3.08 11.91 -1.72
N ILE A 50 3.93 11.04 -1.17
CA ILE A 50 4.84 10.22 -1.97
C ILE A 50 4.02 9.31 -2.92
N ASP A 51 4.64 8.89 -4.03
CA ASP A 51 4.02 8.21 -5.16
C ASP A 51 3.06 9.09 -5.98
N SER A 52 3.02 10.39 -5.72
CA SER A 52 2.34 11.35 -6.59
C SER A 52 3.18 11.71 -7.81
N PHE A 53 2.49 11.90 -8.93
CA PHE A 53 3.02 12.48 -10.16
C PHE A 53 2.36 13.82 -10.39
N LEU A 54 3.13 14.89 -10.22
CA LEU A 54 2.65 16.26 -10.31
C LEU A 54 2.78 16.77 -11.74
N PRO A 55 1.83 17.56 -12.26
CA PRO A 55 1.89 18.12 -13.59
C PRO A 55 2.99 19.18 -13.72
N ILE A 56 3.35 19.54 -14.95
CA ILE A 56 4.25 20.66 -15.22
C ILE A 56 3.52 21.97 -14.92
N ARG A 57 3.91 22.61 -13.82
CA ARG A 57 3.35 23.88 -13.33
C ARG A 57 4.45 24.74 -12.69
N PRO A 58 4.34 26.08 -12.71
CA PRO A 58 5.32 26.97 -12.09
C PRO A 58 5.63 26.63 -10.63
N GLU A 59 4.62 26.22 -9.86
CA GLU A 59 4.71 25.88 -8.44
C GLU A 59 5.61 24.67 -8.17
N PHE A 60 5.84 23.81 -9.17
CA PHE A 60 6.64 22.58 -9.05
C PHE A 60 7.99 22.67 -9.80
N GLU A 61 8.26 23.76 -10.53
CA GLU A 61 9.47 23.88 -11.38
C GLU A 61 10.79 23.80 -10.60
N PHE A 62 10.80 24.18 -9.34
CA PHE A 62 12.01 24.05 -8.49
C PHE A 62 12.49 22.60 -8.33
N MET A 63 11.63 21.61 -8.62
CA MET A 63 11.96 20.18 -8.55
C MET A 63 12.49 19.61 -9.88
N ARG A 64 12.66 20.42 -10.93
CA ARG A 64 13.03 19.94 -12.27
C ARG A 64 14.32 19.11 -12.29
N THR A 65 15.29 19.48 -11.50
CA THR A 65 16.59 18.78 -11.44
C THR A 65 16.53 17.46 -10.66
N SER A 66 15.60 17.32 -9.73
CA SER A 66 15.56 16.18 -8.79
C SER A 66 14.45 15.17 -9.06
N SER A 67 13.32 15.63 -9.57
CA SER A 67 12.07 14.83 -9.58
C SER A 67 11.40 14.73 -10.96
N TYR A 68 11.89 15.48 -11.97
CA TYR A 68 11.32 15.43 -13.31
C TYR A 68 11.40 14.03 -13.93
N LYS A 69 10.31 13.59 -14.53
CA LYS A 69 10.19 12.34 -15.29
C LYS A 69 9.41 12.59 -16.57
N LYS A 70 9.79 11.83 -17.60
CA LYS A 70 9.04 11.70 -18.84
C LYS A 70 8.87 10.21 -19.14
N THR A 71 7.64 9.76 -19.27
CA THR A 71 7.30 8.37 -19.61
C THR A 71 6.23 8.34 -20.69
N ASP A 72 6.14 7.25 -21.43
CA ASP A 72 5.14 7.11 -22.49
C ASP A 72 3.72 7.02 -21.94
N ILE A 73 3.57 6.45 -20.72
CA ILE A 73 2.26 6.27 -20.07
C ILE A 73 1.77 7.55 -19.39
N MET A 74 2.65 8.22 -18.64
CA MET A 74 2.25 9.34 -17.80
C MET A 74 2.54 10.71 -18.42
N GLY A 75 3.32 10.76 -19.50
CA GLY A 75 3.82 12.01 -20.08
C GLY A 75 4.93 12.63 -19.23
N GLU A 76 4.95 13.96 -19.16
CA GLU A 76 5.95 14.75 -18.42
C GLU A 76 5.38 15.25 -17.09
N GLY A 77 6.19 15.24 -16.05
CA GLY A 77 5.81 15.72 -14.72
C GLY A 77 6.88 15.48 -13.66
N PHE A 78 6.51 15.64 -12.40
CA PHE A 78 7.40 15.48 -11.27
C PHE A 78 6.96 14.32 -10.38
N ARG A 79 7.81 13.31 -10.24
CA ARG A 79 7.55 12.19 -9.35
C ARG A 79 7.98 12.52 -7.93
N LEU A 80 7.07 12.46 -6.97
CA LEU A 80 7.37 12.54 -5.54
C LEU A 80 7.78 11.17 -5.00
N ARG A 81 8.84 11.16 -4.21
CA ARG A 81 9.37 9.97 -3.55
C ARG A 81 9.98 10.31 -2.21
N THR A 82 10.23 9.30 -1.40
CA THR A 82 10.99 9.46 -0.15
C THR A 82 12.40 9.92 -0.47
N MET A 83 12.83 11.01 0.15
CA MET A 83 14.17 11.59 -0.01
C MET A 83 14.85 11.76 1.35
N ARG A 84 16.14 12.02 1.32
CA ARG A 84 16.91 12.34 2.53
C ARG A 84 17.64 13.66 2.37
N PHE A 85 17.43 14.57 3.30
CA PHE A 85 18.09 15.86 3.38
C PHE A 85 18.82 16.00 4.71
N ARG A 86 20.13 16.23 4.71
CA ARG A 86 20.92 16.34 5.94
C ARG A 86 20.68 15.21 6.95
N GLY A 87 20.49 13.99 6.46
CA GLY A 87 20.21 12.84 7.31
C GLY A 87 18.72 12.63 7.64
N GLN A 88 17.87 13.65 7.50
CA GLN A 88 16.43 13.56 7.77
C GLN A 88 15.68 13.01 6.57
N ILE A 89 14.71 12.15 6.83
CA ILE A 89 13.79 11.62 5.82
C ILE A 89 12.75 12.69 5.53
N SER A 90 12.46 12.89 4.24
CA SER A 90 11.38 13.74 3.74
C SER A 90 10.47 12.93 2.84
N GLN A 91 9.18 12.93 3.16
CA GLN A 91 8.16 12.15 2.46
C GLN A 91 7.05 13.08 1.99
N GLY A 92 6.94 13.24 0.67
CA GLY A 92 5.99 14.17 0.06
C GLY A 92 6.55 15.58 -0.13
N LEU A 93 5.64 16.50 -0.41
CA LEU A 93 5.90 17.92 -0.63
C LEU A 93 4.81 18.74 0.09
N LEU A 94 5.21 19.77 0.80
CA LEU A 94 4.32 20.70 1.49
C LEU A 94 4.53 22.11 0.93
N LEU A 95 3.47 22.72 0.40
CA LEU A 95 3.49 24.07 -0.16
C LEU A 95 2.42 24.97 0.46
N PRO A 96 2.67 26.29 0.55
CA PRO A 96 1.68 27.24 1.04
C PRO A 96 0.40 27.23 0.20
N LEU A 97 -0.75 27.27 0.87
CA LEU A 97 -2.07 27.34 0.22
C LEU A 97 -2.19 28.53 -0.75
N SER A 98 -1.50 29.63 -0.44
CA SER A 98 -1.49 30.84 -1.28
C SER A 98 -0.89 30.66 -2.69
N GLN A 99 -0.17 29.57 -2.94
CA GLN A 99 0.33 29.23 -4.27
C GLN A 99 -0.73 28.63 -5.19
N PHE A 100 -1.89 28.24 -4.64
CA PHE A 100 -2.97 27.54 -5.36
C PHE A 100 -4.27 28.34 -5.29
N PRO A 101 -4.40 29.46 -6.03
CA PRO A 101 -5.56 30.34 -5.96
C PRO A 101 -6.86 29.67 -6.45
N GLU A 102 -6.78 28.57 -7.17
CA GLU A 102 -7.92 27.74 -7.58
C GLU A 102 -8.57 26.96 -6.43
N ILE A 103 -7.88 26.79 -5.30
CA ILE A 103 -8.45 26.14 -4.11
C ILE A 103 -9.39 27.14 -3.42
N PRO A 104 -10.66 26.77 -3.14
CA PRO A 104 -11.57 27.66 -2.46
C PRO A 104 -11.03 28.11 -1.10
N ALA A 105 -11.16 29.41 -0.77
CA ALA A 105 -10.65 29.96 0.48
C ALA A 105 -11.32 29.37 1.76
N ASN A 106 -12.48 28.74 1.62
CA ASN A 106 -13.22 28.07 2.67
C ASN A 106 -13.00 26.53 2.67
N ALA A 107 -12.03 26.04 1.91
CA ALA A 107 -11.76 24.61 1.88
C ALA A 107 -11.25 24.12 3.26
N GLU A 108 -11.83 23.05 3.73
CA GLU A 108 -11.57 22.48 5.05
C GLU A 108 -10.29 21.63 5.06
N ILE A 109 -9.70 21.44 6.26
CA ILE A 109 -8.61 20.49 6.47
C ILE A 109 -9.09 19.08 6.08
N GLY A 110 -8.24 18.33 5.39
CA GLY A 110 -8.58 17.01 4.85
C GLY A 110 -9.27 17.04 3.48
N THR A 111 -9.58 18.24 2.93
CA THR A 111 -10.14 18.35 1.57
C THR A 111 -9.18 17.76 0.56
N ASP A 112 -9.68 16.83 -0.26
CA ASP A 112 -8.94 16.25 -1.39
C ASP A 112 -8.89 17.24 -2.55
N VAL A 113 -7.71 17.62 -2.97
CA VAL A 113 -7.46 18.52 -4.11
C VAL A 113 -6.68 17.83 -5.24
N THR A 114 -6.62 16.51 -5.20
CA THR A 114 -5.88 15.68 -6.17
C THR A 114 -6.28 15.99 -7.60
N GLU A 115 -7.56 15.89 -7.93
CA GLU A 115 -8.07 16.16 -9.28
C GLU A 115 -7.98 17.63 -9.65
N LEU A 116 -8.31 18.54 -8.72
CA LEU A 116 -8.25 19.98 -8.93
C LEU A 116 -6.86 20.45 -9.36
N LEU A 117 -5.81 19.86 -8.76
CA LEU A 117 -4.42 20.20 -9.05
C LEU A 117 -3.79 19.32 -10.13
N GLY A 118 -4.55 18.42 -10.75
CA GLY A 118 -4.08 17.52 -11.80
C GLY A 118 -3.05 16.50 -11.34
N VAL A 119 -3.06 16.14 -10.06
CA VAL A 119 -2.15 15.17 -9.49
C VAL A 119 -2.62 13.75 -9.83
N ARG A 120 -1.69 12.88 -10.19
CA ARG A 120 -1.97 11.47 -10.50
C ARG A 120 -1.10 10.55 -9.65
N LYS A 121 -1.53 9.32 -9.44
CA LYS A 121 -0.68 8.28 -8.85
C LYS A 121 0.44 7.93 -9.83
N TRP A 122 1.67 7.84 -9.34
CA TRP A 122 2.77 7.35 -10.16
C TRP A 122 2.52 5.89 -10.54
N GLU A 123 2.54 5.63 -11.83
CA GLU A 123 2.38 4.30 -12.39
C GLU A 123 3.64 3.90 -13.14
N ILE A 124 4.08 2.68 -12.90
CA ILE A 124 5.13 2.02 -13.67
C ILE A 124 4.42 1.12 -14.67
N GLU A 125 4.95 1.04 -15.87
CA GLU A 125 4.46 0.09 -16.88
C GLU A 125 4.48 -1.33 -16.30
N GLU A 126 3.31 -1.86 -15.96
CA GLU A 126 3.18 -3.27 -15.60
C GLU A 126 3.57 -4.08 -16.83
N ARG A 127 4.70 -4.76 -16.75
CA ARG A 127 5.04 -5.70 -17.80
C ARG A 127 3.96 -6.77 -17.83
N ALA A 128 3.26 -6.89 -18.95
CA ALA A 128 2.13 -7.81 -19.20
C ALA A 128 2.47 -9.31 -19.01
N THR A 129 3.63 -9.63 -18.43
CA THR A 129 4.20 -10.98 -18.37
C THR A 129 3.78 -11.81 -17.15
N THR A 130 3.12 -11.20 -16.14
CA THR A 130 2.76 -11.95 -14.92
C THR A 130 1.34 -12.48 -14.94
N GLY A 131 0.38 -11.71 -15.46
CA GLY A 131 -1.05 -12.02 -15.39
C GLY A 131 -1.62 -12.68 -16.65
N GLY A 132 -1.17 -12.30 -17.85
CA GLY A 132 -1.74 -12.68 -19.12
C GLY A 132 -2.60 -11.56 -19.76
N PRO A 133 -3.30 -11.85 -20.90
CA PRO A 133 -4.18 -10.89 -21.54
C PRO A 133 -5.35 -10.49 -20.64
N VAL A 134 -5.64 -9.19 -20.58
CA VAL A 134 -6.78 -8.65 -19.83
C VAL A 134 -8.07 -9.01 -20.55
N ILE A 135 -9.05 -9.53 -19.82
CA ILE A 135 -10.42 -9.82 -20.32
C ILE A 135 -11.46 -8.89 -19.72
N GLY A 136 -11.18 -8.23 -18.59
CA GLY A 136 -12.11 -7.33 -17.96
C GLY A 136 -11.57 -6.69 -16.69
N ASN A 137 -12.43 -5.93 -16.03
CA ASN A 137 -12.20 -5.43 -14.67
C ASN A 137 -12.30 -6.59 -13.69
N LEU A 138 -11.91 -6.33 -12.43
CA LEU A 138 -12.06 -7.31 -11.35
C LEU A 138 -13.53 -7.78 -11.25
N PRO A 139 -13.77 -9.10 -11.07
CA PRO A 139 -15.08 -9.63 -10.68
C PRO A 139 -15.57 -8.96 -9.39
N TYR A 140 -16.89 -8.82 -9.26
CA TYR A 140 -17.50 -8.10 -8.11
C TYR A 140 -17.06 -8.63 -6.75
N ASP A 141 -16.88 -9.95 -6.62
CA ASP A 141 -16.49 -10.60 -5.36
C ASP A 141 -14.99 -10.60 -5.08
N ILE A 142 -14.18 -10.05 -5.99
CA ILE A 142 -12.72 -9.91 -5.83
C ILE A 142 -12.38 -8.42 -5.66
N PRO A 143 -12.39 -7.88 -4.44
CA PRO A 143 -12.06 -6.48 -4.20
C PRO A 143 -10.57 -6.20 -4.38
N HIS A 144 -10.25 -4.91 -4.59
CA HIS A 144 -8.87 -4.43 -4.52
C HIS A 144 -8.21 -4.77 -3.17
N THR A 145 -6.90 -4.95 -3.20
CA THR A 145 -6.09 -5.38 -2.05
C THR A 145 -5.33 -4.23 -1.37
N ASP A 146 -5.65 -2.98 -1.72
CA ASP A 146 -5.00 -1.80 -1.14
C ASP A 146 -5.28 -1.68 0.36
N GLU A 147 -4.20 -1.42 1.11
CA GLU A 147 -4.26 -1.11 2.54
C GLU A 147 -3.95 0.37 2.76
N THR A 148 -4.60 0.98 3.75
CA THR A 148 -4.29 2.36 4.16
C THR A 148 -2.92 2.41 4.82
N ARG A 149 -2.09 3.38 4.49
CA ARG A 149 -0.83 3.62 5.19
C ARG A 149 -1.10 4.25 6.56
N VAL A 150 -0.42 3.79 7.58
CA VAL A 150 -0.59 4.35 8.93
C VAL A 150 -0.28 5.86 8.98
N GLN A 151 0.62 6.36 8.14
CA GLN A 151 0.92 7.79 8.07
C GLN A 151 -0.20 8.63 7.44
N GLU A 152 -1.04 8.04 6.60
CA GLU A 152 -2.22 8.70 6.00
C GLU A 152 -3.33 8.89 7.02
N GLU A 153 -3.46 7.92 7.95
CA GLU A 153 -4.52 7.90 8.98
C GLU A 153 -3.95 7.39 10.32
N PRO A 154 -3.19 8.22 11.06
CA PRO A 154 -2.58 7.81 12.34
C PRO A 154 -3.58 7.35 13.39
N GLU A 155 -4.83 7.83 13.32
CA GLU A 155 -5.91 7.46 14.25
C GLU A 155 -6.28 5.98 14.15
N LEU A 156 -5.91 5.29 13.07
CA LEU A 156 -6.08 3.83 12.94
C LEU A 156 -5.40 3.07 14.08
N ILE A 157 -4.30 3.58 14.65
CA ILE A 157 -3.63 2.93 15.79
C ILE A 157 -4.62 2.77 16.94
N GLN A 158 -5.40 3.80 17.25
CA GLN A 158 -6.36 3.76 18.34
C GLN A 158 -7.58 2.89 18.03
N ALA A 159 -7.89 2.68 16.75
CA ALA A 159 -8.97 1.77 16.35
C ALA A 159 -8.69 0.30 16.75
N PHE A 160 -7.44 -0.06 17.06
CA PHE A 160 -7.05 -1.39 17.57
C PHE A 160 -7.12 -1.50 19.10
N ALA A 161 -7.56 -0.46 19.84
CA ALA A 161 -7.63 -0.51 21.29
C ALA A 161 -8.53 -1.65 21.77
N GLY A 162 -7.99 -2.52 22.64
CA GLY A 162 -8.67 -3.67 23.19
C GLY A 162 -8.92 -4.84 22.22
N LEU A 163 -8.54 -4.72 20.94
CA LEU A 163 -8.71 -5.79 19.96
C LEU A 163 -7.50 -6.75 19.97
N GLU A 164 -7.77 -8.03 19.70
CA GLU A 164 -6.72 -8.94 19.26
C GLU A 164 -6.28 -8.59 17.85
N TYR A 165 -4.97 -8.53 17.61
CA TYR A 165 -4.39 -8.19 16.31
C TYR A 165 -3.30 -9.17 15.92
N TYR A 166 -2.97 -9.17 14.63
CA TYR A 166 -1.77 -9.81 14.13
C TYR A 166 -0.98 -8.85 13.22
N ILE A 167 0.33 -9.08 13.20
CA ILE A 167 1.27 -8.41 12.30
C ILE A 167 1.78 -9.46 11.33
N SER A 168 1.64 -9.19 10.04
CA SER A 168 2.20 -10.02 8.98
C SER A 168 3.26 -9.27 8.19
N THR A 169 4.20 -10.02 7.62
CA THR A 169 5.19 -9.48 6.69
C THR A 169 4.49 -8.94 5.43
N LYS A 170 4.79 -7.69 5.05
CA LYS A 170 4.42 -7.18 3.73
C LYS A 170 5.41 -7.73 2.70
N MET A 171 4.90 -8.57 1.79
CA MET A 171 5.69 -9.17 0.73
C MET A 171 5.90 -8.17 -0.41
N ASP A 172 7.08 -8.18 -1.03
CA ASP A 172 7.46 -7.30 -2.16
C ASP A 172 7.29 -8.09 -3.47
N GLY A 173 6.12 -8.03 -4.04
CA GLY A 173 5.75 -8.80 -5.21
C GLY A 173 4.73 -8.09 -6.12
N SER A 174 3.78 -8.84 -6.61
CA SER A 174 2.64 -8.38 -7.38
C SER A 174 1.37 -9.03 -6.83
N SER A 175 0.35 -8.21 -6.55
CA SER A 175 -0.93 -8.70 -6.04
C SER A 175 -1.66 -9.52 -7.10
N HIS A 176 -2.02 -10.75 -6.74
CA HIS A 176 -2.82 -11.66 -7.56
C HIS A 176 -3.88 -12.34 -6.70
N SER A 177 -5.01 -12.63 -7.33
CA SER A 177 -6.09 -13.34 -6.67
C SER A 177 -6.63 -14.45 -7.55
N ILE A 178 -7.18 -15.48 -6.92
CA ILE A 178 -8.00 -16.50 -7.57
C ILE A 178 -9.34 -16.58 -6.85
N GLY A 179 -10.39 -16.82 -7.60
CA GLY A 179 -11.75 -16.93 -7.08
C GLY A 179 -12.58 -17.97 -7.80
N ILE A 180 -13.56 -18.50 -7.10
CA ILE A 180 -14.65 -19.29 -7.68
C ILE A 180 -15.98 -18.70 -7.22
N ASP A 181 -16.91 -18.59 -8.12
CA ASP A 181 -18.28 -18.16 -7.87
C ASP A 181 -19.25 -18.85 -8.88
N GLU A 182 -20.47 -18.37 -9.00
CA GLU A 182 -21.47 -18.87 -9.95
C GLU A 182 -21.05 -18.71 -11.41
N ASN A 183 -20.13 -17.79 -11.73
CA ASN A 183 -19.63 -17.52 -13.07
C ASN A 183 -18.40 -18.37 -13.42
N GLY A 184 -17.82 -19.06 -12.45
CA GLY A 184 -16.70 -19.97 -12.66
C GLY A 184 -15.43 -19.64 -11.90
N PHE A 185 -14.29 -19.96 -12.49
CA PHE A 185 -12.96 -19.74 -11.92
C PHE A 185 -12.32 -18.49 -12.50
N HIS A 186 -11.90 -17.60 -11.63
CA HIS A 186 -11.32 -16.30 -11.95
C HIS A 186 -9.84 -16.23 -11.54
N VAL A 187 -9.02 -15.60 -12.38
CA VAL A 187 -7.63 -15.27 -12.09
C VAL A 187 -7.42 -13.79 -12.34
N THR A 188 -6.99 -13.05 -11.33
CA THR A 188 -6.87 -11.60 -11.40
C THR A 188 -5.51 -11.12 -10.93
N GLY A 189 -5.09 -9.95 -11.41
CA GLY A 189 -4.05 -9.13 -10.81
C GLY A 189 -4.64 -8.06 -9.89
N HIS A 190 -3.92 -6.95 -9.75
CA HIS A 190 -4.36 -5.83 -8.91
C HIS A 190 -5.61 -5.12 -9.45
N ASN A 191 -5.71 -4.93 -10.77
CA ASN A 191 -6.74 -4.11 -11.40
C ASN A 191 -7.66 -4.87 -12.37
N TYR A 192 -7.20 -6.02 -12.89
CA TYR A 192 -7.85 -6.67 -14.02
C TYR A 192 -7.95 -8.17 -13.84
N GLU A 193 -8.97 -8.71 -14.49
CA GLU A 193 -9.09 -10.15 -14.72
C GLU A 193 -8.33 -10.56 -15.97
N TYR A 194 -7.71 -11.73 -15.94
CA TYR A 194 -6.83 -12.24 -16.98
C TYR A 194 -7.36 -13.52 -17.60
N LYS A 195 -7.02 -13.70 -18.88
CA LYS A 195 -7.24 -14.95 -19.60
C LYS A 195 -5.95 -15.78 -19.62
N ASP A 196 -6.11 -17.09 -19.50
CA ASP A 196 -5.02 -18.01 -19.72
C ASP A 196 -4.65 -18.06 -21.22
N ASP A 197 -3.40 -17.68 -21.52
CA ASP A 197 -2.82 -17.75 -22.87
C ASP A 197 -1.63 -18.71 -22.95
N GLY A 198 -1.38 -19.46 -21.84
CA GLY A 198 -0.25 -20.37 -21.73
C GLY A 198 1.09 -19.70 -21.44
N ASN A 199 1.13 -18.36 -21.26
CA ASN A 199 2.36 -17.60 -21.05
C ASN A 199 2.42 -16.91 -19.67
N SER A 200 1.31 -16.88 -18.92
CA SER A 200 1.24 -16.27 -17.62
C SER A 200 1.92 -17.10 -16.54
N SER A 201 2.92 -16.54 -15.88
CA SER A 201 3.61 -17.21 -14.78
C SER A 201 2.70 -17.51 -13.59
N PHE A 202 1.66 -16.72 -13.37
CA PHE A 202 0.69 -16.96 -12.30
C PHE A 202 -0.30 -18.08 -12.67
N TYR A 203 -0.81 -18.11 -13.91
CA TYR A 203 -1.64 -19.22 -14.37
C TYR A 203 -0.89 -20.56 -14.32
N GLU A 204 0.37 -20.57 -14.75
CA GLU A 204 1.20 -21.77 -14.68
C GLU A 204 1.41 -22.25 -13.24
N LEU A 205 1.60 -21.33 -12.28
CA LEU A 205 1.64 -21.67 -10.86
C LEU A 205 0.32 -22.26 -10.37
N VAL A 206 -0.81 -21.64 -10.71
CA VAL A 206 -2.16 -22.11 -10.34
C VAL A 206 -2.43 -23.52 -10.85
N LYS A 207 -2.11 -23.78 -12.12
CA LYS A 207 -2.23 -25.11 -12.74
C LYS A 207 -1.32 -26.14 -12.11
N ALA A 208 -0.02 -25.80 -11.96
CA ALA A 208 0.97 -26.73 -11.41
C ALA A 208 0.66 -27.16 -9.98
N ARG A 209 -0.02 -26.31 -9.21
CA ARG A 209 -0.44 -26.59 -7.83
C ARG A 209 -1.86 -27.20 -7.74
N GLY A 210 -2.61 -27.25 -8.85
CA GLY A 210 -4.01 -27.75 -8.90
C GLY A 210 -4.93 -26.90 -8.01
N TYR A 211 -4.74 -25.59 -7.97
CA TYR A 211 -5.51 -24.75 -7.03
C TYR A 211 -6.98 -24.67 -7.40
N ARG A 212 -7.32 -24.70 -8.69
CA ARG A 212 -8.73 -24.68 -9.13
C ARG A 212 -9.50 -25.87 -8.56
N GLU A 213 -9.03 -27.08 -8.84
CA GLU A 213 -9.68 -28.33 -8.42
C GLU A 213 -9.79 -28.44 -6.91
N LYS A 214 -8.73 -28.01 -6.20
CA LYS A 214 -8.73 -27.97 -4.73
C LYS A 214 -9.74 -26.98 -4.18
N MET A 215 -9.87 -25.80 -4.76
CA MET A 215 -10.84 -24.78 -4.34
C MET A 215 -12.27 -25.22 -4.62
N GLU A 216 -12.55 -25.82 -5.79
CA GLU A 216 -13.85 -26.35 -6.15
C GLU A 216 -14.28 -27.46 -5.14
N ALA A 217 -13.39 -28.40 -4.84
CA ALA A 217 -13.65 -29.45 -3.86
C ALA A 217 -13.87 -28.87 -2.45
N PHE A 218 -12.98 -27.96 -2.00
CA PHE A 218 -13.10 -27.33 -0.69
C PHE A 218 -14.40 -26.53 -0.54
N ALA A 219 -14.79 -25.76 -1.57
CA ALA A 219 -16.04 -25.01 -1.54
C ALA A 219 -17.26 -25.93 -1.47
N GLN A 220 -17.26 -27.02 -2.23
CA GLN A 220 -18.32 -28.02 -2.17
C GLN A 220 -18.44 -28.67 -0.78
N GLU A 221 -17.32 -29.10 -0.20
CA GLU A 221 -17.27 -29.73 1.13
C GLU A 221 -17.74 -28.77 2.25
N ASN A 222 -17.49 -27.47 2.11
CA ASN A 222 -17.85 -26.45 3.10
C ASN A 222 -19.16 -25.71 2.77
N GLY A 223 -19.88 -26.09 1.71
CA GLY A 223 -21.14 -25.45 1.32
C GLY A 223 -21.00 -23.98 0.92
N LEU A 224 -19.84 -23.60 0.35
CA LEU A 224 -19.58 -22.23 -0.08
C LEU A 224 -20.10 -22.01 -1.51
N THR A 225 -20.72 -20.87 -1.74
CA THR A 225 -21.14 -20.43 -3.08
C THR A 225 -20.07 -19.59 -3.76
N ALA A 226 -19.16 -18.99 -2.98
CA ALA A 226 -18.00 -18.26 -3.49
C ALA A 226 -16.82 -18.43 -2.54
N LEU A 227 -15.62 -18.57 -3.10
CA LEU A 227 -14.35 -18.60 -2.38
C LEU A 227 -13.31 -17.76 -3.11
N THR A 228 -12.76 -16.75 -2.45
CA THR A 228 -11.71 -15.89 -3.02
C THR A 228 -10.46 -15.96 -2.18
N ILE A 229 -9.33 -16.21 -2.82
CA ILE A 229 -8.00 -16.22 -2.22
C ILE A 229 -7.18 -15.09 -2.82
N GLN A 230 -6.62 -14.21 -1.99
CA GLN A 230 -5.80 -13.08 -2.42
C GLN A 230 -4.41 -13.20 -1.80
N GLY A 231 -3.38 -12.96 -2.60
CA GLY A 231 -2.00 -13.14 -2.16
C GLY A 231 -1.02 -12.33 -3.00
N GLU A 232 0.22 -12.36 -2.60
CA GLU A 232 1.35 -11.70 -3.25
C GLU A 232 2.18 -12.72 -4.02
N LEU A 233 2.27 -12.54 -5.34
CA LEU A 233 3.16 -13.33 -6.20
C LEU A 233 4.56 -12.73 -6.14
N CYS A 234 5.52 -13.49 -5.63
CA CYS A 234 6.92 -13.14 -5.60
C CYS A 234 7.70 -14.08 -6.53
N ALA A 235 8.50 -13.55 -7.44
CA ALA A 235 9.22 -14.35 -8.44
C ALA A 235 10.49 -13.65 -8.93
N PRO A 236 11.42 -14.39 -9.56
CA PRO A 236 12.45 -13.77 -10.38
C PRO A 236 11.81 -12.89 -11.46
N GLY A 237 12.27 -11.64 -11.59
CA GLY A 237 11.71 -10.69 -12.56
C GLY A 237 10.53 -9.85 -12.06
N ILE A 238 9.94 -10.18 -10.90
CA ILE A 238 8.95 -9.34 -10.24
C ILE A 238 9.66 -8.45 -9.22
N GLN A 239 9.39 -7.13 -9.27
CA GLN A 239 10.08 -6.14 -8.47
C GLN A 239 11.61 -6.35 -8.55
N ARG A 240 12.32 -6.38 -7.43
CA ARG A 240 13.77 -6.66 -7.36
C ARG A 240 14.09 -8.05 -6.82
N ASN A 241 13.08 -8.93 -6.77
CA ASN A 241 13.21 -10.28 -6.19
C ASN A 241 13.96 -10.27 -4.84
N ARG A 242 13.50 -9.45 -3.90
CA ARG A 242 14.20 -9.27 -2.61
C ARG A 242 14.22 -10.52 -1.75
N LEU A 243 13.27 -11.42 -1.98
CA LEU A 243 13.23 -12.73 -1.33
C LEU A 243 14.27 -13.69 -1.92
N ARG A 244 14.94 -13.32 -3.03
CA ARG A 244 15.93 -14.16 -3.76
C ARG A 244 15.39 -15.52 -4.14
N LEU A 245 14.12 -15.54 -4.57
CA LEU A 245 13.46 -16.77 -5.02
C LEU A 245 14.05 -17.22 -6.36
N SER A 246 14.17 -18.54 -6.55
CA SER A 246 14.59 -19.17 -7.81
C SER A 246 13.40 -19.51 -8.72
N LYS A 247 12.20 -19.54 -8.17
CA LYS A 247 10.94 -19.85 -8.86
C LYS A 247 9.79 -19.00 -8.29
N PRO A 248 8.66 -18.87 -8.98
CA PRO A 248 7.49 -18.18 -8.47
C PRO A 248 6.93 -18.86 -7.21
N GLU A 249 6.63 -18.05 -6.19
CA GLU A 249 5.90 -18.44 -4.99
C GLU A 249 4.81 -17.41 -4.71
N TRP A 250 3.65 -17.90 -4.25
CA TRP A 250 2.49 -17.07 -3.96
C TRP A 250 2.12 -17.17 -2.50
N TYR A 251 2.04 -16.02 -1.82
CA TYR A 251 1.82 -15.93 -0.37
C TYR A 251 0.46 -15.33 -0.08
N VAL A 252 -0.47 -16.14 0.42
CA VAL A 252 -1.83 -15.72 0.73
C VAL A 252 -1.85 -14.76 1.92
N PHE A 253 -2.59 -13.65 1.79
CA PHE A 253 -2.81 -12.69 2.87
C PHE A 253 -4.29 -12.44 3.17
N THR A 254 -5.21 -12.90 2.33
CA THR A 254 -6.66 -12.76 2.55
C THR A 254 -7.40 -13.95 1.95
N VAL A 255 -8.35 -14.47 2.71
CA VAL A 255 -9.38 -15.42 2.26
C VAL A 255 -10.75 -14.79 2.48
N ARG A 256 -11.64 -15.00 1.52
CA ARG A 256 -13.04 -14.57 1.60
C ARG A 256 -13.94 -15.75 1.28
N GLU A 257 -14.89 -16.02 2.16
CA GLU A 257 -15.95 -17.03 2.00
C GLU A 257 -17.28 -16.31 1.78
N ASN A 258 -17.99 -16.61 0.71
CA ASN A 258 -19.26 -15.98 0.32
C ASN A 258 -19.20 -14.45 0.37
N GLY A 259 -18.13 -13.88 -0.22
CA GLY A 259 -17.89 -12.45 -0.30
C GLY A 259 -17.42 -11.78 1.01
N LYS A 260 -17.32 -12.51 2.14
CA LYS A 260 -16.88 -11.96 3.44
C LYS A 260 -15.45 -12.39 3.75
N ARG A 261 -14.62 -11.44 4.17
CA ARG A 261 -13.28 -11.73 4.68
C ARG A 261 -13.38 -12.58 5.96
N VAL A 262 -12.57 -13.62 6.06
CA VAL A 262 -12.48 -14.45 7.25
C VAL A 262 -11.39 -13.96 8.22
N GLY A 263 -11.42 -14.40 9.46
CA GLY A 263 -10.39 -14.13 10.46
C GLY A 263 -9.08 -14.89 10.20
N LEU A 264 -8.06 -14.57 11.00
CA LEU A 264 -6.72 -15.15 10.86
C LEU A 264 -6.73 -16.68 10.92
N ASN A 265 -7.35 -17.25 11.96
CA ASN A 265 -7.35 -18.70 12.16
C ASN A 265 -8.00 -19.42 10.98
N ARG A 266 -9.14 -18.92 10.51
CA ARG A 266 -9.82 -19.52 9.35
C ARG A 266 -9.00 -19.39 8.07
N MET A 267 -8.32 -18.26 7.86
CA MET A 267 -7.39 -18.09 6.73
C MET A 267 -6.28 -19.16 6.77
N LEU A 268 -5.67 -19.39 7.93
CA LEU A 268 -4.62 -20.39 8.09
C LEU A 268 -5.14 -21.83 7.85
N GLU A 269 -6.35 -22.15 8.34
CA GLU A 269 -7.01 -23.43 8.07
C GLU A 269 -7.23 -23.67 6.57
N VAL A 270 -7.78 -22.66 5.86
CA VAL A 270 -8.00 -22.74 4.40
C VAL A 270 -6.68 -22.91 3.67
N CYS A 271 -5.64 -22.13 4.02
CA CYS A 271 -4.32 -22.27 3.41
C CYS A 271 -3.76 -23.69 3.61
N ALA A 272 -3.87 -24.24 4.82
CA ALA A 272 -3.42 -25.59 5.11
C ALA A 272 -4.21 -26.66 4.32
N ALA A 273 -5.53 -26.53 4.25
CA ALA A 273 -6.39 -27.45 3.49
C ALA A 273 -6.10 -27.44 1.99
N LEU A 274 -5.83 -26.29 1.42
CA LEU A 274 -5.53 -26.12 -0.01
C LEU A 274 -4.04 -26.33 -0.36
N GLY A 275 -3.16 -26.45 0.65
CA GLY A 275 -1.71 -26.53 0.46
C GLY A 275 -1.12 -25.24 -0.12
N MET A 276 -1.60 -24.10 0.36
CA MET A 276 -1.15 -22.77 -0.01
C MET A 276 -0.24 -22.18 1.05
N GLU A 277 0.83 -21.52 0.61
CA GLU A 277 1.67 -20.72 1.49
C GLU A 277 0.96 -19.41 1.84
N HIS A 278 1.15 -18.94 3.06
CA HIS A 278 0.63 -17.64 3.50
C HIS A 278 1.77 -16.67 3.87
N VAL A 279 1.46 -15.38 3.93
CA VAL A 279 2.41 -14.38 4.42
C VAL A 279 2.86 -14.74 5.84
N PRO A 280 4.16 -14.56 6.16
CA PRO A 280 4.65 -14.84 7.52
C PRO A 280 3.89 -14.00 8.55
N ILE A 281 3.35 -14.66 9.58
CA ILE A 281 2.76 -14.00 10.74
C ILE A 281 3.88 -13.76 11.75
N GLU A 282 4.23 -12.50 11.96
CA GLU A 282 5.36 -12.10 12.79
C GLU A 282 4.99 -11.92 14.26
N GLU A 283 3.72 -11.61 14.53
CA GLU A 283 3.22 -11.33 15.88
C GLU A 283 1.71 -11.52 15.95
N VAL A 284 1.23 -12.01 17.08
CA VAL A 284 -0.17 -11.94 17.51
C VAL A 284 -0.19 -11.31 18.91
N GLY A 285 -1.06 -10.34 19.13
CA GLY A 285 -1.14 -9.60 20.39
C GLY A 285 -2.52 -9.03 20.65
N VAL A 286 -2.64 -8.30 21.75
CA VAL A 286 -3.87 -7.61 22.16
C VAL A 286 -3.53 -6.15 22.41
N ASP A 287 -4.46 -5.24 22.06
CA ASP A 287 -4.34 -3.82 22.36
C ASP A 287 -3.08 -3.19 21.74
N LEU A 288 -3.07 -3.10 20.42
CA LEU A 288 -1.94 -2.56 19.65
C LEU A 288 -1.40 -1.24 20.17
N PRO A 289 -2.24 -0.20 20.51
CA PRO A 289 -1.75 1.09 20.95
C PRO A 289 -0.95 1.03 22.27
N SER A 290 -1.17 0.05 23.13
CA SER A 290 -0.35 -0.15 24.33
C SER A 290 1.09 -0.55 24.01
N LYS A 291 1.31 -1.26 22.90
CA LYS A 291 2.65 -1.71 22.50
C LYS A 291 3.30 -0.79 21.45
N TYR A 292 2.51 -0.26 20.55
CA TYR A 292 2.94 0.61 19.44
C TYR A 292 2.08 1.88 19.42
N PRO A 293 2.33 2.84 20.36
CA PRO A 293 1.45 3.99 20.55
C PRO A 293 1.55 5.05 19.44
N THR A 294 2.60 5.01 18.62
CA THR A 294 2.87 6.04 17.61
C THR A 294 3.22 5.45 16.25
N VAL A 295 3.14 6.28 15.23
CA VAL A 295 3.56 5.94 13.85
C VAL A 295 5.04 5.55 13.83
N GLU A 296 5.88 6.25 14.57
CA GLU A 296 7.33 6.02 14.65
C GLU A 296 7.62 4.62 15.21
N ALA A 297 6.94 4.21 16.28
CA ALA A 297 7.08 2.88 16.85
C ALA A 297 6.72 1.77 15.85
N LEU A 298 5.68 1.98 15.05
CA LEU A 298 5.30 1.06 13.97
C LEU A 298 6.29 1.08 12.81
N LEU A 299 6.85 2.24 12.45
CA LEU A 299 7.88 2.34 11.42
C LEU A 299 9.18 1.63 11.84
N GLU A 300 9.57 1.73 13.11
CA GLU A 300 10.70 0.95 13.66
C GLU A 300 10.41 -0.56 13.60
N ARG A 301 9.18 -0.97 13.98
CA ARG A 301 8.76 -2.38 13.91
C ARG A 301 8.71 -2.92 12.48
N ALA A 302 8.41 -2.06 11.51
CA ALA A 302 8.35 -2.42 10.09
C ALA A 302 9.73 -2.68 9.47
N ASP A 303 10.80 -2.17 10.06
CA ASP A 303 12.17 -2.41 9.58
C ASP A 303 12.57 -3.87 9.78
N GLY A 304 13.30 -4.41 8.82
CA GLY A 304 13.82 -5.77 8.91
C GLY A 304 14.28 -6.30 7.56
N ASP A 305 14.59 -7.57 7.55
CA ASP A 305 15.01 -8.29 6.36
C ASP A 305 14.11 -9.52 6.15
N TYR A 306 13.91 -9.92 4.89
CA TYR A 306 13.36 -11.24 4.58
C TYR A 306 14.37 -12.32 4.97
N PRO A 307 13.95 -13.54 5.37
CA PRO A 307 14.86 -14.58 5.86
C PRO A 307 16.04 -14.90 4.92
N ASN A 308 15.78 -14.88 3.60
CA ASN A 308 16.80 -15.20 2.58
C ASN A 308 17.05 -14.03 1.62
N GLY A 309 16.69 -12.81 1.99
CA GLY A 309 16.63 -11.73 1.03
C GLY A 309 17.20 -10.40 1.47
N GLY A 310 16.72 -9.39 0.83
CA GLY A 310 17.03 -8.00 1.12
C GLY A 310 16.09 -7.42 2.17
N LYS A 311 16.10 -6.10 2.28
CA LYS A 311 15.20 -5.37 3.17
C LYS A 311 13.75 -5.69 2.86
N LYS A 312 12.97 -6.08 3.87
CA LYS A 312 11.53 -6.29 3.70
C LYS A 312 10.81 -4.97 3.41
N GLU A 313 9.72 -5.06 2.67
CA GLU A 313 8.94 -3.87 2.33
C GLU A 313 8.33 -3.23 3.57
N GLY A 314 7.89 -4.02 4.53
CA GLY A 314 7.27 -3.56 5.75
C GLY A 314 6.41 -4.63 6.40
N ILE A 315 5.34 -4.17 7.05
CA ILE A 315 4.35 -5.01 7.73
C ILE A 315 2.93 -4.57 7.39
N VAL A 316 1.98 -5.49 7.61
CA VAL A 316 0.54 -5.21 7.62
C VAL A 316 -0.01 -5.61 8.98
N VAL A 317 -0.83 -4.75 9.57
CA VAL A 317 -1.49 -4.96 10.86
C VAL A 317 -2.99 -5.09 10.65
N ARG A 318 -3.58 -6.13 11.22
CA ARG A 318 -5.00 -6.43 11.11
C ARG A 318 -5.54 -7.02 12.41
N PRO A 319 -6.81 -6.83 12.76
CA PRO A 319 -7.45 -7.62 13.82
C PRO A 319 -7.46 -9.11 13.44
N THR A 320 -7.40 -9.99 14.42
CA THR A 320 -7.51 -11.46 14.21
C THR A 320 -8.87 -11.84 13.63
N GLU A 321 -9.93 -11.13 14.00
CA GLU A 321 -11.25 -11.21 13.37
C GLU A 321 -11.57 -9.89 12.64
N PRO A 322 -12.18 -9.92 11.44
CA PRO A 322 -12.48 -8.72 10.68
C PRO A 322 -13.42 -7.76 11.42
N VAL A 323 -13.00 -6.51 11.57
CA VAL A 323 -13.75 -5.42 12.20
C VAL A 323 -13.95 -4.31 11.18
N PHE A 324 -15.15 -3.77 11.04
CA PHE A 324 -15.39 -2.59 10.21
C PHE A 324 -14.87 -1.34 10.90
N CYS A 325 -14.13 -0.51 10.16
CA CYS A 325 -13.57 0.75 10.63
C CYS A 325 -14.21 1.93 9.90
N PRO A 326 -14.96 2.79 10.59
CA PRO A 326 -15.58 3.96 9.98
C PRO A 326 -14.57 4.97 9.39
N LEU A 327 -13.38 5.10 9.99
CA LEU A 327 -12.35 6.05 9.53
C LEU A 327 -11.96 5.83 8.07
N ILE A 328 -11.91 4.58 7.63
CA ILE A 328 -11.52 4.19 6.28
C ILE A 328 -12.68 3.59 5.47
N SER A 329 -13.88 3.51 6.06
CA SER A 329 -15.09 2.90 5.47
C SER A 329 -14.85 1.49 4.91
N ALA A 330 -13.99 0.70 5.59
CA ALA A 330 -13.57 -0.63 5.19
C ALA A 330 -13.27 -1.52 6.41
N SER A 331 -12.84 -2.76 6.19
CA SER A 331 -12.30 -3.59 7.27
C SER A 331 -11.02 -2.96 7.84
N LEU A 332 -10.93 -2.89 9.18
CA LEU A 332 -9.75 -2.35 9.87
C LEU A 332 -8.48 -3.07 9.45
N SER A 333 -7.58 -2.31 8.89
CA SER A 333 -6.31 -2.78 8.38
C SER A 333 -5.40 -1.59 8.11
N MET A 334 -4.10 -1.73 8.30
CA MET A 334 -3.12 -0.72 7.91
C MET A 334 -1.82 -1.36 7.47
N LYS A 335 -1.16 -0.73 6.48
CA LYS A 335 0.21 -1.05 6.09
C LYS A 335 1.19 -0.05 6.65
N ILE A 336 2.34 -0.55 7.04
CA ILE A 336 3.50 0.23 7.46
C ILE A 336 4.66 -0.13 6.54
N VAL A 337 5.03 0.79 5.66
CA VAL A 337 6.13 0.59 4.72
C VAL A 337 7.43 1.12 5.33
N SER A 338 8.45 0.27 5.37
CA SER A 338 9.75 0.61 5.96
C SER A 338 10.41 1.79 5.25
N ASN A 339 10.85 2.77 6.01
CA ASN A 339 11.60 3.91 5.48
C ASN A 339 12.91 3.50 4.80
N LYS A 340 13.56 2.43 5.28
CA LYS A 340 14.77 1.90 4.67
C LYS A 340 14.51 1.22 3.32
N TYR A 341 13.33 0.61 3.18
CA TYR A 341 12.87 0.08 1.91
C TYR A 341 12.60 1.21 0.91
N LEU A 342 11.84 2.23 1.30
CA LEU A 342 11.49 3.36 0.43
C LEU A 342 12.74 4.07 -0.09
N LEU A 343 13.70 4.39 0.79
CA LEU A 343 14.96 5.07 0.40
C LEU A 343 15.82 4.28 -0.59
N LYS A 344 15.65 2.97 -0.70
CA LYS A 344 16.42 2.11 -1.63
C LYS A 344 15.68 1.78 -2.92
N ASN A 345 14.37 2.01 -2.96
CA ASN A 345 13.51 1.56 -4.06
C ASN A 345 12.96 2.67 -4.93
N GLU A 346 12.99 3.89 -4.44
CA GLU A 346 12.44 5.05 -5.14
C GLU A 346 13.45 5.80 -6.01
#